data_32b7fef72fb3286167edd733d963496e
#
_entry.id   32b7fef72fb3286167edd733d963496e
#
_cell.length_a   1.000
_cell.length_b   1.000
_cell.length_c   1.000
_cell.angle_alpha   90.00
_cell.angle_beta   90.00
_cell.angle_gamma   90.00
#
_symmetry.space_group_name_H-M   'P 1'
#
loop_
_entity.id
_entity.type
_entity.pdbx_description
1 polymer ?
#
loop_
_entity_poly.entity_id
_entity_poly.type
_entity_poly.pdbx_seq_one_letter_code
_entity_poly.pdbx_strand_id
1 'polypeptide(L)'
;MIRDLHFLLEYKLQIKINYKEFWEMELVKGRPADTADRLEKEIRVYDLLDKLNVSYERVDHEAAMTMEACEEIDRTLGDNTAICKNLFLCNRQETSFYLLLMPGEKPFKTKDLSSQINSARLSFAKPEYMEKYLDITPGSVSVMGLMNDSDKKVQLLIDKDVLNHPYFGCHPCINTSSLKFTTSDLMDKIIPAMEHEPVIVDLPVPEK
;
A
#
# COMPACT_ATOMS: atom_id res chain seq x y z
N MET A 1 31.00 18.40 -38.16
CA MET A 1 29.58 18.16 -38.46
C MET A 1 29.18 16.68 -38.40
N ILE A 2 30.00 15.71 -38.85
CA ILE A 2 29.69 14.26 -38.78
C ILE A 2 30.03 13.65 -37.41
N ARG A 3 31.04 14.19 -36.69
CA ARG A 3 31.45 13.72 -35.35
C ARG A 3 30.40 14.01 -34.26
N ASP A 4 29.68 15.11 -34.38
CA ASP A 4 28.69 15.51 -33.40
C ASP A 4 27.43 14.66 -33.46
N LEU A 5 27.10 14.14 -34.65
CA LEU A 5 25.92 13.28 -34.85
C LEU A 5 26.15 11.88 -34.24
N HIS A 6 27.36 11.39 -34.29
CA HIS A 6 27.72 10.08 -33.72
C HIS A 6 27.72 10.13 -32.20
N PHE A 7 28.24 11.21 -31.60
CA PHE A 7 28.23 11.44 -30.17
C PHE A 7 26.79 11.59 -29.63
N LEU A 8 25.92 12.30 -30.37
CA LEU A 8 24.47 12.42 -30.01
C LEU A 8 23.71 11.11 -30.16
N LEU A 9 24.08 10.26 -31.13
CA LEU A 9 23.51 8.93 -31.29
C LEU A 9 23.97 7.97 -30.17
N GLU A 10 25.25 7.98 -29.84
CA GLU A 10 25.76 7.19 -28.71
C GLU A 10 25.20 7.66 -27.37
N TYR A 11 25.11 8.97 -27.15
CA TYR A 11 24.48 9.53 -25.94
C TYR A 11 22.99 9.19 -25.83
N LYS A 12 22.24 9.23 -26.94
CA LYS A 12 20.86 8.77 -27.00
C LYS A 12 20.73 7.26 -26.85
N LEU A 13 21.70 6.49 -27.35
CA LEU A 13 21.74 5.04 -27.16
C LEU A 13 22.09 4.69 -25.71
N GLN A 14 23.05 5.42 -25.12
CA GLN A 14 23.42 5.24 -23.71
C GLN A 14 22.29 5.64 -22.77
N ILE A 15 21.57 6.71 -23.08
CA ILE A 15 20.34 7.08 -22.36
C ILE A 15 19.25 6.00 -22.55
N LYS A 16 19.05 5.49 -23.78
CA LYS A 16 18.11 4.39 -24.04
C LYS A 16 18.53 3.08 -23.37
N ILE A 17 19.83 2.82 -23.24
CA ILE A 17 20.35 1.62 -22.55
C ILE A 17 20.19 1.80 -21.04
N ASN A 18 20.47 2.99 -20.47
CA ASN A 18 20.18 3.31 -19.07
C ASN A 18 18.68 3.34 -18.75
N TYR A 19 17.82 3.67 -19.74
CA TYR A 19 16.36 3.53 -19.58
C TYR A 19 15.88 2.08 -19.81
N LYS A 20 16.70 1.18 -20.35
CA LYS A 20 16.35 -0.22 -20.60
C LYS A 20 16.91 -1.20 -19.55
N GLU A 21 17.77 -0.73 -18.65
CA GLU A 21 18.04 -1.35 -17.36
C GLU A 21 17.06 -0.91 -16.27
N PHE A 22 15.92 -0.36 -16.63
CA PHE A 22 14.74 -0.40 -15.78
C PHE A 22 14.43 -1.88 -15.57
N TRP A 23 14.61 -2.33 -14.36
CA TRP A 23 14.20 -3.64 -13.90
C TRP A 23 12.80 -3.88 -14.45
N GLU A 24 12.63 -4.86 -15.36
CA GLU A 24 11.29 -5.32 -15.67
C GLU A 24 10.70 -5.79 -14.34
N MET A 25 9.82 -4.96 -13.76
CA MET A 25 9.15 -5.33 -12.53
C MET A 25 8.37 -6.60 -12.80
N GLU A 26 8.79 -7.70 -12.20
CA GLU A 26 8.19 -9.01 -12.38
C GLU A 26 7.32 -9.35 -11.17
N LEU A 27 6.12 -9.81 -11.44
CA LEU A 27 5.21 -10.33 -10.43
C LEU A 27 5.62 -11.76 -10.08
N VAL A 28 6.23 -11.94 -8.92
CA VAL A 28 6.79 -13.20 -8.45
C VAL A 28 5.89 -13.80 -7.36
N LYS A 29 5.66 -15.11 -7.41
CA LYS A 29 4.84 -15.82 -6.41
C LYS A 29 5.58 -15.99 -5.09
N GLY A 30 4.90 -15.61 -4.00
CA GLY A 30 5.31 -15.88 -2.64
C GLY A 30 6.51 -15.03 -2.15
N ARG A 31 7.08 -15.46 -1.04
CA ARG A 31 8.21 -14.77 -0.41
C ARG A 31 9.51 -14.91 -1.22
N PRO A 32 10.45 -13.97 -1.09
CA PRO A 32 11.76 -14.10 -1.72
C PRO A 32 12.51 -15.32 -1.16
N ALA A 33 13.26 -16.01 -2.04
CA ALA A 33 14.07 -17.16 -1.63
C ALA A 33 15.20 -16.77 -0.66
N ASP A 34 15.74 -15.55 -0.82
CA ASP A 34 16.70 -14.93 0.09
C ASP A 34 16.07 -13.72 0.78
N THR A 35 16.18 -13.69 2.09
CA THR A 35 15.63 -12.63 2.95
C THR A 35 16.72 -11.91 3.76
N ALA A 36 18.01 -12.16 3.51
CA ALA A 36 19.12 -11.62 4.31
C ALA A 36 19.15 -10.08 4.31
N ASP A 37 18.77 -9.46 3.19
CA ASP A 37 18.74 -8.00 3.05
C ASP A 37 17.35 -7.38 3.27
N ARG A 38 16.37 -8.18 3.75
CA ARG A 38 15.00 -7.71 4.00
C ARG A 38 14.83 -7.21 5.43
N LEU A 39 14.00 -6.18 5.59
CA LEU A 39 13.67 -5.66 6.91
C LEU A 39 12.80 -6.65 7.68
N GLU A 40 13.02 -6.74 9.01
CA GLU A 40 12.27 -7.63 9.90
C GLU A 40 10.74 -7.46 9.79
N LYS A 41 10.27 -6.21 9.67
CA LYS A 41 8.84 -5.90 9.50
C LYS A 41 8.25 -6.49 8.21
N GLU A 42 9.03 -6.53 7.14
CA GLU A 42 8.67 -7.15 5.87
C GLU A 42 8.60 -8.68 6.01
N ILE A 43 9.62 -9.28 6.65
CA ILE A 43 9.68 -10.73 6.90
C ILE A 43 8.48 -11.19 7.73
N ARG A 44 8.11 -10.44 8.76
CA ARG A 44 6.93 -10.76 9.59
C ARG A 44 5.62 -10.75 8.78
N VAL A 45 5.50 -9.92 7.75
CA VAL A 45 4.34 -9.95 6.85
C VAL A 45 4.33 -11.27 6.06
N TYR A 46 5.45 -11.70 5.50
CA TYR A 46 5.54 -12.99 4.80
C TYR A 46 5.22 -14.16 5.74
N ASP A 47 5.74 -14.14 6.95
CA ASP A 47 5.48 -15.19 7.96
C ASP A 47 3.98 -15.28 8.30
N LEU A 48 3.30 -14.14 8.41
CA LEU A 48 1.85 -14.10 8.62
C LEU A 48 1.11 -14.72 7.43
N LEU A 49 1.41 -14.31 6.20
CA LEU A 49 0.74 -14.81 5.00
C LEU A 49 0.97 -16.32 4.81
N ASP A 50 2.19 -16.79 5.02
CA ASP A 50 2.55 -18.21 4.93
C ASP A 50 1.83 -19.02 6.01
N LYS A 51 1.77 -18.54 7.26
CA LYS A 51 1.04 -19.16 8.38
C LYS A 51 -0.45 -19.31 8.07
N LEU A 52 -1.03 -18.34 7.37
CA LEU A 52 -2.45 -18.33 6.99
C LEU A 52 -2.74 -19.13 5.71
N ASN A 53 -1.72 -19.68 5.05
CA ASN A 53 -1.81 -20.29 3.73
C ASN A 53 -2.51 -19.36 2.73
N VAL A 54 -2.12 -18.08 2.72
CA VAL A 54 -2.55 -17.10 1.74
C VAL A 54 -1.62 -17.18 0.53
N SER A 55 -2.19 -17.42 -0.65
CA SER A 55 -1.43 -17.30 -1.90
C SER A 55 -1.29 -15.82 -2.27
N TYR A 56 -0.07 -15.38 -2.51
CA TYR A 56 0.20 -14.00 -2.90
C TYR A 56 1.28 -13.92 -3.99
N GLU A 57 1.25 -12.82 -4.70
CA GLU A 57 2.29 -12.41 -5.63
C GLU A 57 2.98 -11.15 -5.07
N ARG A 58 4.21 -10.95 -5.44
CA ARG A 58 5.06 -9.86 -4.97
C ARG A 58 5.77 -9.22 -6.16
N VAL A 59 5.89 -7.91 -6.13
CA VAL A 59 6.78 -7.14 -7.00
C VAL A 59 7.75 -6.35 -6.13
N ASP A 60 9.05 -6.49 -6.38
CA ASP A 60 10.09 -5.66 -5.78
C ASP A 60 10.37 -4.47 -6.69
N HIS A 61 10.57 -3.31 -6.11
CA HIS A 61 10.79 -2.06 -6.83
C HIS A 61 11.63 -1.08 -6.00
N GLU A 62 12.18 -0.09 -6.64
CA GLU A 62 12.77 1.06 -5.94
C GLU A 62 11.68 1.79 -5.15
N ALA A 63 12.08 2.54 -4.12
CA ALA A 63 11.12 3.33 -3.34
C ALA A 63 10.31 4.27 -4.26
N ALA A 64 9.02 4.04 -4.36
CA ALA A 64 8.14 4.80 -5.25
C ALA A 64 7.94 6.22 -4.71
N MET A 65 8.74 7.15 -5.23
CA MET A 65 8.75 8.56 -4.81
C MET A 65 8.08 9.47 -5.85
N THR A 66 7.71 8.95 -7.01
CA THR A 66 7.05 9.69 -8.10
C THR A 66 5.74 9.04 -8.50
N MET A 67 4.84 9.82 -9.13
CA MET A 67 3.56 9.30 -9.64
C MET A 67 3.79 8.25 -10.74
N GLU A 68 4.77 8.48 -11.61
CA GLU A 68 5.12 7.56 -12.69
C GLU A 68 5.57 6.19 -12.16
N ALA A 69 6.37 6.17 -11.09
CA ALA A 69 6.80 4.94 -10.43
C ALA A 69 5.61 4.19 -9.81
N CYS A 70 4.69 4.92 -9.17
CA CYS A 70 3.46 4.33 -8.64
C CYS A 70 2.59 3.72 -9.77
N GLU A 71 2.38 4.45 -10.87
CA GLU A 71 1.59 3.96 -12.02
C GLU A 71 2.19 2.70 -12.66
N GLU A 72 3.52 2.56 -12.67
CA GLU A 72 4.17 1.37 -13.20
C GLU A 72 3.99 0.15 -12.28
N ILE A 73 4.09 0.34 -10.97
CA ILE A 73 3.80 -0.69 -9.97
C ILE A 73 2.34 -1.12 -10.09
N ASP A 74 1.41 -0.17 -10.14
CA ASP A 74 -0.03 -0.43 -10.25
C ASP A 74 -0.35 -1.24 -11.52
N ARG A 75 0.28 -0.89 -12.64
CA ARG A 75 0.15 -1.61 -13.91
C ARG A 75 0.68 -3.04 -13.81
N THR A 76 1.78 -3.26 -13.08
CA THR A 76 2.36 -4.59 -12.85
C THR A 76 1.45 -5.44 -11.96
N LEU A 77 0.80 -4.85 -10.96
CA LEU A 77 -0.18 -5.54 -10.12
C LEU A 77 -1.47 -5.87 -10.87
N GLY A 78 -1.79 -5.13 -11.95
CA GLY A 78 -2.88 -5.38 -12.89
C GLY A 78 -4.21 -4.74 -12.51
N ASP A 79 -5.02 -4.47 -13.54
CA ASP A 79 -6.27 -3.66 -13.47
C ASP A 79 -7.35 -4.21 -12.52
N ASN A 80 -7.30 -5.50 -12.19
CA ASN A 80 -8.26 -6.13 -11.28
C ASN A 80 -7.84 -6.05 -9.80
N THR A 81 -6.80 -5.28 -9.48
CA THR A 81 -6.27 -5.12 -8.14
C THR A 81 -6.71 -3.79 -7.55
N ALA A 82 -7.31 -3.81 -6.37
CA ALA A 82 -7.60 -2.59 -5.62
C ALA A 82 -6.30 -1.97 -5.13
N ILE A 83 -5.90 -0.87 -5.72
CA ILE A 83 -4.79 -0.04 -5.25
C ILE A 83 -5.35 1.07 -4.38
N CYS A 84 -4.95 1.08 -3.13
CA CYS A 84 -5.54 1.96 -2.14
C CYS A 84 -4.63 3.14 -1.75
N LYS A 85 -5.25 4.31 -1.54
CA LYS A 85 -4.68 5.27 -0.60
C LYS A 85 -4.94 4.74 0.81
N ASN A 86 -3.88 4.61 1.56
CA ASN A 86 -3.94 4.25 2.96
C ASN A 86 -3.73 5.51 3.79
N LEU A 87 -4.77 5.96 4.48
CA LEU A 87 -4.75 7.21 5.23
C LEU A 87 -4.76 6.91 6.73
N PHE A 88 -3.71 7.30 7.43
CA PHE A 88 -3.64 7.19 8.87
C PHE A 88 -4.10 8.47 9.53
N LEU A 89 -5.22 8.38 10.24
CA LEU A 89 -5.97 9.52 10.74
C LEU A 89 -6.13 9.46 12.27
N CYS A 90 -6.38 10.60 12.89
CA CYS A 90 -6.75 10.68 14.30
C CYS A 90 -7.83 11.74 14.53
N ASN A 91 -8.49 11.66 15.70
CA ASN A 91 -9.34 12.74 16.18
C ASN A 91 -8.49 13.92 16.67
N ARG A 92 -9.12 15.07 16.95
CA ARG A 92 -8.45 16.29 17.38
C ARG A 92 -7.62 16.11 18.66
N GLN A 93 -8.05 15.23 19.56
CA GLN A 93 -7.40 14.96 20.86
C GLN A 93 -6.27 13.94 20.76
N GLU A 94 -6.04 13.36 19.57
CA GLU A 94 -5.04 12.30 19.35
C GLU A 94 -5.26 11.08 20.30
N THR A 95 -6.52 10.74 20.58
CA THR A 95 -6.92 9.64 21.46
C THR A 95 -7.54 8.47 20.72
N SER A 96 -8.00 8.70 19.48
CA SER A 96 -8.59 7.69 18.60
C SER A 96 -7.90 7.74 17.25
N PHE A 97 -7.49 6.58 16.75
CA PHE A 97 -6.73 6.44 15.52
C PHE A 97 -7.48 5.55 14.53
N TYR A 98 -7.31 5.87 13.25
CA TYR A 98 -8.03 5.19 12.18
C TYR A 98 -7.08 4.93 11.01
N LEU A 99 -7.14 3.73 10.45
CA LEU A 99 -6.52 3.41 9.18
C LEU A 99 -7.62 3.26 8.14
N LEU A 100 -7.69 4.18 7.19
CA LEU A 100 -8.65 4.15 6.10
C LEU A 100 -7.99 3.59 4.84
N LEU A 101 -8.57 2.53 4.27
CA LEU A 101 -8.29 2.02 2.95
C LEU A 101 -9.36 2.56 2.00
N MET A 102 -8.96 3.28 0.94
CA MET A 102 -9.91 3.80 -0.05
C MET A 102 -9.29 3.79 -1.45
N PRO A 103 -10.12 3.75 -2.54
CA PRO A 103 -9.60 3.78 -3.91
C PRO A 103 -8.67 4.97 -4.16
N GLY A 104 -7.56 4.71 -4.88
CA GLY A 104 -6.50 5.69 -5.13
C GLY A 104 -6.99 6.97 -5.79
N GLU A 105 -7.89 6.87 -6.75
CA GLU A 105 -8.46 7.99 -7.52
C GLU A 105 -9.58 8.74 -6.79
N LYS A 106 -10.18 8.14 -5.75
CA LYS A 106 -11.32 8.73 -5.04
C LYS A 106 -10.88 9.92 -4.18
N PRO A 107 -11.47 11.11 -4.29
CA PRO A 107 -11.10 12.26 -3.46
C PRO A 107 -11.49 12.03 -2.00
N PHE A 108 -10.65 12.50 -1.10
CA PHE A 108 -10.87 12.36 0.34
C PHE A 108 -11.22 13.68 0.99
N LYS A 109 -12.32 13.68 1.76
CA LYS A 109 -12.71 14.78 2.65
C LYS A 109 -12.97 14.24 4.04
N THR A 110 -12.26 14.77 5.03
CA THR A 110 -12.39 14.33 6.43
C THR A 110 -13.81 14.47 6.98
N LYS A 111 -14.59 15.46 6.48
CA LYS A 111 -15.99 15.67 6.87
C LYS A 111 -16.87 14.47 6.50
N ASP A 112 -16.69 13.93 5.30
CA ASP A 112 -17.53 12.84 4.78
C ASP A 112 -17.29 11.55 5.57
N LEU A 113 -16.02 11.30 5.96
CA LEU A 113 -15.66 10.17 6.80
C LEU A 113 -16.16 10.36 8.25
N SER A 114 -15.86 11.51 8.86
CA SER A 114 -16.20 11.73 10.28
C SER A 114 -17.70 11.65 10.56
N SER A 115 -18.55 12.00 9.59
CA SER A 115 -20.01 11.85 9.72
C SER A 115 -20.47 10.40 9.75
N GLN A 116 -19.77 9.50 9.02
CA GLN A 116 -20.14 8.08 8.95
C GLN A 116 -19.69 7.28 10.17
N ILE A 117 -18.59 7.67 10.80
CA ILE A 117 -18.04 6.97 11.96
C ILE A 117 -18.35 7.65 13.29
N ASN A 118 -19.27 8.64 13.29
CA ASN A 118 -19.64 9.45 14.46
C ASN A 118 -18.44 10.02 15.22
N SER A 119 -17.40 10.41 14.51
CA SER A 119 -16.18 11.00 15.08
C SER A 119 -16.23 12.53 15.03
N ALA A 120 -15.52 13.17 15.95
CA ALA A 120 -15.17 14.58 15.83
C ALA A 120 -14.29 14.79 14.56
N ARG A 121 -13.99 16.06 14.25
CA ARG A 121 -13.13 16.40 13.10
C ARG A 121 -11.84 15.57 13.12
N LEU A 122 -11.58 14.90 12.02
CA LEU A 122 -10.37 14.10 11.78
C LEU A 122 -9.25 14.97 11.18
N SER A 123 -8.02 14.56 11.43
CA SER A 123 -6.80 15.05 10.81
C SER A 123 -5.86 13.87 10.50
N PHE A 124 -4.85 14.10 9.67
CA PHE A 124 -3.78 13.12 9.52
C PHE A 124 -3.03 12.96 10.84
N ALA A 125 -2.81 11.73 11.25
CA ALA A 125 -2.03 11.43 12.45
C ALA A 125 -0.54 11.70 12.19
N LYS A 126 0.19 12.06 13.24
CA LYS A 126 1.63 12.33 13.15
C LYS A 126 2.41 11.04 12.87
N PRO A 127 3.59 11.13 12.22
CA PRO A 127 4.44 9.97 11.94
C PRO A 127 4.77 9.12 13.18
N GLU A 128 4.98 9.76 14.33
CA GLU A 128 5.28 9.08 15.60
C GLU A 128 4.20 8.07 16.03
N TYR A 129 2.93 8.35 15.74
CA TYR A 129 1.84 7.41 16.01
C TYR A 129 1.77 6.29 14.97
N MET A 130 2.16 6.56 13.73
CA MET A 130 2.25 5.56 12.69
C MET A 130 3.35 4.53 13.02
N GLU A 131 4.51 5.00 13.42
CA GLU A 131 5.59 4.13 13.91
C GLU A 131 5.18 3.36 15.16
N LYS A 132 4.58 4.06 16.13
CA LYS A 132 4.19 3.48 17.42
C LYS A 132 3.18 2.34 17.29
N TYR A 133 2.15 2.51 16.48
CA TYR A 133 1.04 1.55 16.42
C TYR A 133 1.17 0.56 15.26
N LEU A 134 1.76 0.99 14.15
CA LEU A 134 1.81 0.19 12.93
C LEU A 134 3.24 -0.30 12.58
N ASP A 135 4.28 0.19 13.25
CA ASP A 135 5.70 -0.02 12.88
C ASP A 135 5.98 0.35 11.41
N ILE A 136 5.37 1.44 10.95
CA ILE A 136 5.45 1.91 9.57
C ILE A 136 5.91 3.36 9.54
N THR A 137 6.73 3.71 8.56
CA THR A 137 7.13 5.09 8.26
C THR A 137 6.24 5.72 7.18
N PRO A 138 6.17 7.06 7.09
CA PRO A 138 5.49 7.74 5.98
C PRO A 138 5.96 7.22 4.61
N GLY A 139 5.00 7.00 3.70
CA GLY A 139 5.24 6.43 2.38
C GLY A 139 5.05 4.91 2.29
N SER A 140 4.94 4.21 3.44
CA SER A 140 4.76 2.74 3.48
C SER A 140 3.46 2.31 4.18
N VAL A 141 2.50 3.22 4.35
CA VAL A 141 1.27 2.92 5.10
C VAL A 141 0.53 1.75 4.46
N SER A 142 0.26 0.74 5.27
CA SER A 142 -0.31 -0.54 4.82
C SER A 142 -1.25 -1.11 5.87
N VAL A 143 -2.26 -1.83 5.41
CA VAL A 143 -3.13 -2.65 6.27
C VAL A 143 -2.33 -3.67 7.08
N MET A 144 -1.22 -4.18 6.53
CA MET A 144 -0.37 -5.16 7.20
C MET A 144 0.27 -4.63 8.49
N GLY A 145 0.37 -3.30 8.66
CA GLY A 145 0.83 -2.68 9.90
C GLY A 145 -0.05 -2.98 11.11
N LEU A 146 -1.32 -3.31 10.90
CA LEU A 146 -2.24 -3.66 11.99
C LEU A 146 -1.82 -4.91 12.78
N MET A 147 -0.94 -5.75 12.24
CA MET A 147 -0.35 -6.88 12.97
C MET A 147 0.48 -6.43 14.19
N ASN A 148 0.91 -5.16 14.23
CA ASN A 148 1.68 -4.57 15.31
C ASN A 148 0.80 -3.86 16.36
N ASP A 149 -0.48 -3.62 16.05
CA ASP A 149 -1.44 -2.95 16.96
C ASP A 149 -2.10 -3.96 17.92
N SER A 150 -1.30 -4.51 18.84
CA SER A 150 -1.76 -5.49 19.83
C SER A 150 -2.86 -4.94 20.76
N ASP A 151 -2.82 -3.65 21.04
CA ASP A 151 -3.77 -2.97 21.93
C ASP A 151 -5.06 -2.54 21.23
N LYS A 152 -5.21 -2.79 19.92
CA LYS A 152 -6.37 -2.42 19.10
C LYS A 152 -6.71 -0.92 19.19
N LYS A 153 -5.67 -0.09 19.12
CA LYS A 153 -5.78 1.37 19.17
C LYS A 153 -6.21 1.98 17.85
N VAL A 154 -6.01 1.25 16.75
CA VAL A 154 -6.29 1.70 15.40
C VAL A 154 -7.56 1.01 14.88
N GLN A 155 -8.62 1.78 14.66
CA GLN A 155 -9.82 1.28 13.99
C GLN A 155 -9.56 1.19 12.48
N LEU A 156 -9.74 -0.01 11.91
CA LEU A 156 -9.70 -0.20 10.46
C LEU A 156 -11.00 0.27 9.83
N LEU A 157 -10.87 1.10 8.79
CA LEU A 157 -11.98 1.58 7.96
C LEU A 157 -11.70 1.17 6.51
N ILE A 158 -12.70 0.65 5.82
CA ILE A 158 -12.56 0.26 4.40
C ILE A 158 -13.69 0.91 3.61
N ASP A 159 -13.34 1.69 2.58
CA ASP A 159 -14.33 2.16 1.62
C ASP A 159 -14.89 0.96 0.85
N LYS A 160 -16.21 0.88 0.72
CA LYS A 160 -16.91 -0.24 0.06
C LYS A 160 -16.39 -0.54 -1.34
N ASP A 161 -15.94 0.49 -2.07
CA ASP A 161 -15.49 0.33 -3.46
C ASP A 161 -14.17 -0.46 -3.57
N VAL A 162 -13.37 -0.50 -2.51
CA VAL A 162 -12.17 -1.37 -2.42
C VAL A 162 -12.56 -2.84 -2.57
N LEU A 163 -13.71 -3.23 -2.01
CA LEU A 163 -14.18 -4.61 -2.00
C LEU A 163 -14.77 -5.08 -3.34
N ASN A 164 -14.92 -4.18 -4.31
CA ASN A 164 -15.41 -4.52 -5.65
C ASN A 164 -14.35 -5.19 -6.55
N HIS A 165 -13.08 -5.18 -6.13
CA HIS A 165 -11.98 -5.79 -6.87
C HIS A 165 -11.69 -7.21 -6.37
N PRO A 166 -11.39 -8.18 -7.25
CA PRO A 166 -11.06 -9.55 -6.84
C PRO A 166 -9.72 -9.67 -6.13
N TYR A 167 -8.81 -8.72 -6.38
CA TYR A 167 -7.48 -8.67 -5.76
C TYR A 167 -7.26 -7.36 -5.02
N PHE A 168 -6.40 -7.43 -4.02
CA PHE A 168 -5.99 -6.31 -3.18
C PHE A 168 -4.47 -6.17 -3.23
N GLY A 169 -4.00 -4.92 -3.42
CA GLY A 169 -2.59 -4.56 -3.44
C GLY A 169 -2.18 -3.77 -2.21
N CYS A 170 -1.07 -4.11 -1.58
CA CYS A 170 -0.52 -3.36 -0.45
C CYS A 170 0.98 -3.54 -0.29
N HIS A 171 1.60 -2.66 0.47
CA HIS A 171 2.99 -2.81 0.90
C HIS A 171 3.13 -3.81 2.05
N PRO A 172 4.23 -4.61 2.10
CA PRO A 172 4.60 -5.40 3.28
C PRO A 172 5.30 -4.52 4.35
N CYS A 173 4.68 -3.40 4.74
CA CYS A 173 5.19 -2.40 5.69
C CYS A 173 6.46 -1.65 5.26
N ILE A 174 6.88 -1.78 4.01
CA ILE A 174 8.02 -1.08 3.39
C ILE A 174 7.63 -0.55 2.01
N ASN A 175 8.33 0.47 1.52
CA ASN A 175 8.04 1.12 0.23
C ASN A 175 8.97 0.64 -0.90
N THR A 176 9.46 -0.58 -0.83
CA THR A 176 10.33 -1.19 -1.86
C THR A 176 9.81 -2.55 -2.32
N SER A 177 8.60 -2.88 -1.92
CA SER A 177 7.88 -4.07 -2.36
C SER A 177 6.38 -3.84 -2.28
N SER A 178 5.64 -4.49 -3.16
CA SER A 178 4.18 -4.52 -3.17
C SER A 178 3.69 -5.96 -3.28
N LEU A 179 2.62 -6.26 -2.57
CA LEU A 179 1.98 -7.57 -2.53
C LEU A 179 0.63 -7.50 -3.23
N LYS A 180 0.22 -8.63 -3.80
CA LYS A 180 -1.10 -8.86 -4.36
C LYS A 180 -1.64 -10.19 -3.89
N PHE A 181 -2.82 -10.20 -3.32
CA PHE A 181 -3.57 -11.38 -2.90
C PHE A 181 -5.07 -11.15 -3.12
N THR A 182 -5.91 -12.16 -2.91
CA THR A 182 -7.35 -12.00 -3.12
C THR A 182 -7.99 -11.10 -2.06
N THR A 183 -8.99 -10.31 -2.45
CA THR A 183 -9.78 -9.51 -1.50
C THR A 183 -10.51 -10.40 -0.47
N SER A 184 -10.89 -11.61 -0.87
CA SER A 184 -11.44 -12.61 0.05
C SER A 184 -10.43 -13.03 1.13
N ASP A 185 -9.17 -13.31 0.75
CA ASP A 185 -8.13 -13.62 1.75
C ASP A 185 -7.86 -12.45 2.70
N LEU A 186 -7.91 -11.19 2.19
CA LEU A 186 -7.83 -10.02 3.07
C LEU A 186 -8.91 -10.03 4.14
N MET A 187 -10.17 -10.21 3.73
CA MET A 187 -11.33 -10.10 4.61
C MET A 187 -11.53 -11.32 5.51
N ASP A 188 -11.31 -12.52 4.97
CA ASP A 188 -11.67 -13.77 5.65
C ASP A 188 -10.52 -14.39 6.44
N LYS A 189 -9.26 -14.02 6.15
CA LYS A 189 -8.08 -14.59 6.81
C LYS A 189 -7.17 -13.55 7.44
N ILE A 190 -6.73 -12.54 6.66
CA ILE A 190 -5.66 -11.63 7.09
C ILE A 190 -6.15 -10.69 8.19
N ILE A 191 -7.24 -9.94 7.94
CA ILE A 191 -7.82 -9.02 8.93
C ILE A 191 -8.22 -9.73 10.22
N PRO A 192 -8.95 -10.88 10.17
CA PRO A 192 -9.27 -11.65 11.37
C PRO A 192 -8.04 -12.15 12.15
N ALA A 193 -6.99 -12.59 11.45
CA ALA A 193 -5.76 -13.04 12.11
C ALA A 193 -5.01 -11.91 12.83
N MET A 194 -5.17 -10.67 12.39
CA MET A 194 -4.69 -9.48 13.09
C MET A 194 -5.66 -9.00 14.18
N GLU A 195 -6.78 -9.73 14.39
CA GLU A 195 -7.82 -9.44 15.40
C GLU A 195 -8.41 -8.02 15.27
N HIS A 196 -8.56 -7.53 14.04
CA HIS A 196 -9.24 -6.27 13.74
C HIS A 196 -10.57 -6.56 13.05
N GLU A 197 -11.55 -5.71 13.34
CA GLU A 197 -12.87 -5.75 12.70
C GLU A 197 -13.03 -4.46 11.89
N PRO A 198 -13.20 -4.55 10.56
CA PRO A 198 -13.27 -3.36 9.72
C PRO A 198 -14.66 -2.73 9.80
N VAL A 199 -14.71 -1.40 9.85
CA VAL A 199 -15.92 -0.63 9.59
C VAL A 199 -15.96 -0.27 8.11
N ILE A 200 -17.01 -0.70 7.41
CA ILE A 200 -17.21 -0.37 6.01
C ILE A 200 -17.84 1.02 5.91
N VAL A 201 -17.22 1.88 5.12
CA VAL A 201 -17.69 3.25 4.84
C VAL A 201 -18.03 3.42 3.36
N ASP A 202 -18.87 4.38 3.05
CA ASP A 202 -19.30 4.73 1.69
C ASP A 202 -18.91 6.19 1.40
N LEU A 203 -17.69 6.41 0.94
CA LEU A 203 -17.23 7.75 0.66
C LEU A 203 -17.74 8.22 -0.71
N PRO A 204 -18.19 9.49 -0.81
CA PRO A 204 -18.81 9.99 -2.03
C PRO A 204 -17.79 10.08 -3.18
N VAL A 205 -18.26 9.72 -4.37
CA VAL A 205 -17.58 10.07 -5.62
C VAL A 205 -18.08 11.46 -6.04
N PRO A 206 -17.20 12.41 -6.44
CA PRO A 206 -17.66 13.71 -6.93
C PRO A 206 -18.61 13.53 -8.11
N GLU A 207 -19.72 14.22 -8.08
CA GLU A 207 -20.52 14.43 -9.28
C GLU A 207 -19.64 15.13 -10.33
N LYS A 208 -19.59 14.57 -11.55
CA LYS A 208 -18.85 15.14 -12.68
C LYS A 208 -19.51 16.41 -13.18
#